data_f935b6d3f29e2d61d2f33f8fb4ae6370
#
_entry.id   f935b6d3f29e2d61d2f33f8fb4ae6370
#
_cell.length_a   1.000
_cell.length_b   1.000
_cell.length_c   1.000
_cell.angle_alpha   90.00
_cell.angle_beta   90.00
_cell.angle_gamma   90.00
#
_symmetry.space_group_name_H-M   'P 1'
#
loop_
_entity.id
_entity.type
_entity.pdbx_description
1 polymer ?
#
loop_
_entity_poly.entity_id
_entity_poly.type
_entity_poly.pdbx_seq_one_letter_code
_entity_poly.pdbx_strand_id
1 'polypeptide(L)'
;MIEKILSILLDEDKAKGIHYLFRYRKHVDFLKTIYTNFKYFPISDALKFPIVIGKNTDIKLGSIKFNCPIKPSLVRLGTQPIPVIEDGFSRLVVKNSGTIEIGGLFICQTGVKILIREGAVFSVADKVKFGHLSKVVCHKKISIGNDFRMSWECQIFDTDFHFVYN
;
A
#
# COMPACT_ATOMS: atom_id res chain seq x y z
N MET A 1 1.77 8.13 26.71
CA MET A 1 0.53 8.44 27.47
C MET A 1 -0.72 8.09 26.66
N ILE A 2 -0.85 8.56 25.42
CA ILE A 2 -2.00 8.28 24.54
C ILE A 2 -2.17 6.77 24.27
N GLU A 3 -1.10 6.01 24.04
CA GLU A 3 -1.15 4.56 23.84
C GLU A 3 -1.76 3.79 25.02
N LYS A 4 -1.40 4.17 26.25
CA LYS A 4 -1.91 3.54 27.46
C LYS A 4 -3.41 3.79 27.66
N ILE A 5 -3.90 4.97 27.30
CA ILE A 5 -5.32 5.30 27.38
C ILE A 5 -6.10 4.56 26.28
N LEU A 6 -5.58 4.50 25.06
CA LEU A 6 -6.20 3.79 23.95
C LEU A 6 -6.21 2.26 24.16
N SER A 7 -5.18 1.68 24.77
CA SER A 7 -5.13 0.24 25.06
C SER A 7 -6.10 -0.19 26.19
N ILE A 8 -6.58 0.73 27.01
CA ILE A 8 -7.61 0.46 28.02
C ILE A 8 -9.01 0.45 27.39
N LEU A 9 -9.23 1.24 26.34
CA LEU A 9 -10.54 1.42 25.70
C LEU A 9 -10.71 0.57 24.41
N LEU A 10 -9.61 0.16 23.79
CA LEU A 10 -9.59 -0.55 22.52
C LEU A 10 -8.70 -1.78 22.65
N ASP A 11 -8.93 -2.80 21.82
CA ASP A 11 -7.98 -3.90 21.69
C ASP A 11 -6.62 -3.39 21.18
N GLU A 12 -5.56 -4.15 21.44
CA GLU A 12 -4.17 -3.76 21.18
C GLU A 12 -3.92 -3.39 19.70
N ASP A 13 -4.55 -4.11 18.77
CA ASP A 13 -4.38 -3.85 17.34
C ASP A 13 -5.03 -2.54 16.91
N LYS A 14 -6.20 -2.21 17.42
CA LYS A 14 -6.86 -0.91 17.14
C LYS A 14 -6.04 0.24 17.72
N ALA A 15 -5.52 0.08 18.94
CA ALA A 15 -4.65 1.07 19.57
C ALA A 15 -3.38 1.31 18.75
N LYS A 16 -2.73 0.24 18.25
CA LYS A 16 -1.56 0.33 17.36
C LYS A 16 -1.88 1.03 16.03
N GLY A 17 -3.02 0.73 15.42
CA GLY A 17 -3.46 1.38 14.18
C GLY A 17 -3.63 2.89 14.36
N ILE A 18 -4.36 3.32 15.38
CA ILE A 18 -4.56 4.73 15.71
C ILE A 18 -3.22 5.41 16.01
N HIS A 19 -2.37 4.76 16.84
CA HIS A 19 -1.05 5.31 17.15
C HIS A 19 -0.21 5.53 15.89
N TYR A 20 -0.21 4.58 14.95
CA TYR A 20 0.50 4.74 13.67
C TYR A 20 0.01 5.97 12.91
N LEU A 21 -1.30 6.20 12.81
CA LEU A 21 -1.86 7.37 12.14
C LEU A 21 -1.39 8.68 12.78
N PHE A 22 -1.42 8.77 14.12
CA PHE A 22 -0.96 9.96 14.83
C PHE A 22 0.55 10.19 14.70
N ARG A 23 1.36 9.12 14.79
CA ARG A 23 2.81 9.21 14.63
C ARG A 23 3.19 9.76 13.26
N TYR A 24 2.51 9.35 12.21
CA TYR A 24 2.79 9.76 10.84
C TYR A 24 1.80 10.81 10.30
N ARG A 25 1.07 11.52 11.17
CA ARG A 25 0.02 12.47 10.79
C ARG A 25 0.42 13.53 9.76
N LYS A 26 1.69 13.93 9.72
CA LYS A 26 2.20 14.89 8.73
C LYS A 26 2.16 14.34 7.30
N HIS A 27 2.23 13.02 7.15
CA HIS A 27 2.36 12.32 5.88
C HIS A 27 1.10 11.53 5.48
N VAL A 28 0.17 11.30 6.39
CA VAL A 28 -1.05 10.51 6.18
C VAL A 28 -2.20 11.39 5.70
N ASP A 29 -2.94 10.91 4.72
CA ASP A 29 -4.26 11.41 4.33
C ASP A 29 -5.33 10.65 5.14
N PHE A 30 -5.83 11.28 6.19
CA PHE A 30 -6.79 10.66 7.12
C PHE A 30 -8.11 10.30 6.44
N LEU A 31 -8.64 11.20 5.60
CA LEU A 31 -9.94 10.96 4.96
C LEU A 31 -9.87 9.78 3.99
N LYS A 32 -8.85 9.72 3.14
CA LYS A 32 -8.64 8.57 2.24
C LYS A 32 -8.38 7.29 3.02
N THR A 33 -7.62 7.34 4.11
CA THR A 33 -7.32 6.19 4.95
C THR A 33 -8.58 5.64 5.58
N ILE A 34 -9.39 6.48 6.24
CA ILE A 34 -10.66 6.09 6.85
C ILE A 34 -11.60 5.50 5.79
N TYR A 35 -11.87 6.27 4.73
CA TYR A 35 -12.77 5.83 3.65
C TYR A 35 -12.36 4.46 3.08
N THR A 36 -11.07 4.27 2.79
CA THR A 36 -10.57 3.02 2.20
C THR A 36 -10.76 1.84 3.14
N ASN A 37 -10.42 1.99 4.42
CA ASN A 37 -10.57 0.88 5.36
C ASN A 37 -12.03 0.48 5.56
N PHE A 38 -12.94 1.43 5.73
CA PHE A 38 -14.37 1.12 5.87
C PHE A 38 -15.01 0.61 4.57
N LYS A 39 -14.44 0.89 3.42
CA LYS A 39 -14.90 0.34 2.13
C LYS A 39 -14.51 -1.13 1.93
N TYR A 40 -13.31 -1.53 2.36
CA TYR A 40 -12.74 -2.84 2.04
C TYR A 40 -12.81 -3.85 3.19
N PHE A 41 -13.09 -3.43 4.41
CA PHE A 41 -13.09 -4.29 5.59
C PHE A 41 -14.38 -4.17 6.40
N PRO A 42 -14.79 -5.24 7.11
CA PRO A 42 -15.78 -5.13 8.17
C PRO A 42 -15.30 -4.19 9.28
N ILE A 43 -16.20 -3.59 10.03
CA ILE A 43 -15.92 -2.56 11.04
C ILE A 43 -14.80 -2.98 12.01
N SER A 44 -14.82 -4.23 12.47
CA SER A 44 -13.83 -4.77 13.41
C SER A 44 -12.38 -4.68 12.88
N ASP A 45 -12.18 -4.94 11.59
CA ASP A 45 -10.88 -4.86 10.94
C ASP A 45 -10.56 -3.45 10.43
N ALA A 46 -11.57 -2.71 9.96
CA ALA A 46 -11.42 -1.34 9.53
C ALA A 46 -10.84 -0.43 10.62
N LEU A 47 -11.24 -0.64 11.87
CA LEU A 47 -10.76 0.09 13.05
C LEU A 47 -9.30 -0.19 13.42
N LYS A 48 -8.69 -1.25 12.88
CA LYS A 48 -7.25 -1.51 12.97
C LYS A 48 -6.43 -0.66 11.98
N PHE A 49 -7.07 -0.01 11.03
CA PHE A 49 -6.43 0.72 9.92
C PHE A 49 -5.36 -0.10 9.19
N PRO A 50 -5.72 -1.25 8.62
CA PRO A 50 -4.76 -2.09 7.90
C PRO A 50 -4.18 -1.42 6.66
N ILE A 51 -4.90 -0.54 5.97
CA ILE A 51 -4.39 0.25 4.85
C ILE A 51 -4.18 1.70 5.30
N VAL A 52 -2.95 2.20 5.19
CA VAL A 52 -2.63 3.59 5.48
C VAL A 52 -2.18 4.30 4.20
N ILE A 53 -2.83 5.40 3.88
CA ILE A 53 -2.65 6.16 2.65
C ILE A 53 -2.00 7.49 2.96
N GLY A 54 -0.92 7.79 2.26
CA GLY A 54 -0.20 9.06 2.35
C GLY A 54 -0.88 10.19 1.58
N LYS A 55 -0.42 11.40 1.83
CA LYS A 55 -0.77 12.58 1.04
C LYS A 55 -0.25 12.45 -0.40
N ASN A 56 -0.82 13.24 -1.31
CA ASN A 56 -0.47 13.23 -2.73
C ASN A 56 -0.52 11.82 -3.38
N THR A 57 -1.66 11.16 -3.22
CA THR A 57 -1.92 9.84 -3.77
C THR A 57 -3.13 9.84 -4.70
N ASP A 58 -3.05 9.09 -5.78
CA ASP A 58 -4.15 8.78 -6.70
C ASP A 58 -4.35 7.25 -6.70
N ILE A 59 -5.41 6.78 -6.03
CA ILE A 59 -5.58 5.37 -5.71
C ILE A 59 -6.93 4.87 -6.16
N LYS A 60 -6.91 3.89 -7.08
CA LYS A 60 -8.03 3.04 -7.43
C LYS A 60 -7.61 1.59 -7.14
N LEU A 61 -8.04 1.05 -5.99
CA LEU A 61 -7.57 -0.26 -5.53
C LEU A 61 -8.27 -1.44 -6.21
N GLY A 62 -9.47 -1.26 -6.77
CA GLY A 62 -10.19 -2.36 -7.43
C GLY A 62 -10.41 -3.57 -6.52
N SER A 63 -10.12 -4.77 -7.01
CA SER A 63 -10.19 -6.00 -6.21
C SER A 63 -8.92 -6.20 -5.40
N ILE A 64 -9.07 -6.40 -4.07
CA ILE A 64 -7.96 -6.74 -3.16
C ILE A 64 -8.34 -7.99 -2.39
N LYS A 65 -7.41 -8.93 -2.28
CA LYS A 65 -7.51 -10.12 -1.44
C LYS A 65 -6.38 -10.12 -0.41
N PHE A 66 -6.70 -10.42 0.83
CA PHE A 66 -5.73 -10.57 1.90
C PHE A 66 -5.58 -12.05 2.23
N ASN A 67 -4.40 -12.60 1.99
CA ASN A 67 -4.03 -13.99 2.27
C ASN A 67 -3.24 -14.09 3.59
N CYS A 68 -3.45 -13.15 4.51
CA CYS A 68 -2.79 -13.06 5.81
C CYS A 68 -3.75 -12.46 6.84
N PRO A 69 -3.46 -12.61 8.15
CA PRO A 69 -4.21 -11.94 9.20
C PRO A 69 -4.20 -10.41 9.04
N ILE A 70 -5.35 -9.77 9.26
CA ILE A 70 -5.48 -8.32 9.18
C ILE A 70 -4.84 -7.67 10.40
N LYS A 71 -3.73 -6.96 10.17
CA LYS A 71 -2.95 -6.25 11.18
C LYS A 71 -2.92 -4.75 10.92
N PRO A 72 -2.65 -3.93 11.94
CA PRO A 72 -2.49 -2.48 11.80
C PRO A 72 -1.38 -2.13 10.80
N SER A 73 -1.63 -1.16 9.92
CA SER A 73 -0.65 -0.62 8.96
C SER A 73 0.02 -1.69 8.09
N LEU A 74 -0.73 -2.74 7.75
CA LEU A 74 -0.27 -3.86 6.91
C LEU A 74 0.12 -3.39 5.51
N VAL A 75 -0.65 -2.46 4.95
CA VAL A 75 -0.38 -1.84 3.65
C VAL A 75 -0.16 -0.35 3.85
N ARG A 76 0.99 0.15 3.37
CA ARG A 76 1.39 1.55 3.51
C ARG A 76 1.68 2.14 2.14
N LEU A 77 0.87 3.09 1.71
CA LEU A 77 0.93 3.68 0.38
C LEU A 77 1.31 5.16 0.46
N GLY A 78 2.53 5.53 0.06
CA GLY A 78 2.98 6.92 -0.01
C GLY A 78 3.15 7.61 1.35
N THR A 79 3.32 6.86 2.44
CA THR A 79 3.44 7.41 3.80
C THR A 79 4.88 7.72 4.21
N GLN A 80 5.87 7.35 3.40
CA GLN A 80 7.29 7.45 3.71
C GLN A 80 8.02 8.25 2.62
N PRO A 81 8.12 9.57 2.75
CA PRO A 81 8.95 10.39 1.88
C PRO A 81 10.44 10.11 2.16
N ILE A 82 11.27 10.40 1.17
CA ILE A 82 12.73 10.30 1.29
C ILE A 82 13.33 11.72 1.21
N PRO A 83 13.52 12.41 2.33
CA PRO A 83 13.92 13.82 2.35
C PRO A 83 15.24 14.13 1.64
N VAL A 84 16.11 13.13 1.46
CA VAL A 84 17.43 13.30 0.81
C VAL A 84 17.33 13.49 -0.70
N ILE A 85 16.21 13.03 -1.30
CA ILE A 85 16.04 13.00 -2.77
C ILE A 85 14.78 13.73 -3.22
N GLU A 86 13.93 14.14 -2.30
CA GLU A 86 12.60 14.62 -2.62
C GLU A 86 12.32 15.94 -1.89
N ASP A 87 12.18 17.03 -2.66
CA ASP A 87 11.80 18.36 -2.18
C ASP A 87 10.28 18.48 -1.94
N GLY A 88 9.62 17.37 -1.60
CA GLY A 88 8.18 17.32 -1.40
C GLY A 88 7.64 15.90 -1.44
N PHE A 89 6.39 15.76 -1.88
CA PHE A 89 5.73 14.45 -2.00
C PHE A 89 5.49 14.13 -3.48
N SER A 90 6.34 13.29 -4.06
CA SER A 90 6.07 12.74 -5.39
C SER A 90 4.80 11.91 -5.36
N ARG A 91 3.93 12.09 -6.36
CA ARG A 91 2.61 11.47 -6.40
C ARG A 91 2.69 9.95 -6.53
N LEU A 92 2.18 9.23 -5.54
CA LEU A 92 1.95 7.79 -5.65
C LEU A 92 0.68 7.54 -6.46
N VAL A 93 0.74 6.60 -7.39
CA VAL A 93 -0.41 6.22 -8.23
C VAL A 93 -0.62 4.71 -8.17
N VAL A 94 -1.83 4.27 -7.84
CA VAL A 94 -2.26 2.87 -7.96
C VAL A 94 -3.52 2.83 -8.82
N LYS A 95 -3.43 2.19 -9.98
CA LYS A 95 -4.56 1.94 -10.88
C LYS A 95 -4.72 0.44 -11.04
N ASN A 96 -5.61 -0.15 -10.24
CA ASN A 96 -5.91 -1.57 -10.28
C ASN A 96 -7.27 -1.80 -10.93
N SER A 97 -7.27 -2.48 -12.07
CA SER A 97 -8.46 -3.00 -12.76
C SER A 97 -8.54 -4.54 -12.66
N GLY A 98 -7.49 -5.20 -12.18
CA GLY A 98 -7.42 -6.63 -11.90
C GLY A 98 -7.54 -6.96 -10.42
N THR A 99 -6.65 -7.80 -9.92
CA THR A 99 -6.62 -8.22 -8.50
C THR A 99 -5.25 -7.98 -7.88
N ILE A 100 -5.23 -7.38 -6.69
CA ILE A 100 -4.04 -7.34 -5.81
C ILE A 100 -4.23 -8.41 -4.73
N GLU A 101 -3.23 -9.27 -4.55
CA GLU A 101 -3.18 -10.25 -3.46
C GLU A 101 -2.09 -9.86 -2.47
N ILE A 102 -2.46 -9.72 -1.19
CA ILE A 102 -1.57 -9.28 -0.11
C ILE A 102 -1.32 -10.43 0.86
N GLY A 103 -0.09 -10.89 0.93
CA GLY A 103 0.36 -11.95 1.84
C GLY A 103 0.98 -11.47 3.14
N GLY A 104 1.22 -10.16 3.31
CA GLY A 104 1.85 -9.61 4.51
C GLY A 104 2.09 -8.12 4.41
N LEU A 105 3.14 -7.65 5.08
CA LEU A 105 3.51 -6.24 5.09
C LEU A 105 3.92 -5.76 3.68
N PHE A 106 3.18 -4.80 3.15
CA PHE A 106 3.43 -4.19 1.86
C PHE A 106 3.58 -2.67 1.97
N ILE A 107 4.74 -2.16 1.54
CA ILE A 107 5.09 -0.74 1.63
C ILE A 107 5.44 -0.18 0.26
N CYS A 108 4.74 0.85 -0.17
CA CYS A 108 5.10 1.67 -1.32
C CYS A 108 5.49 3.06 -0.83
N GLN A 109 6.73 3.49 -1.13
CA GLN A 109 7.19 4.84 -0.84
C GLN A 109 6.50 5.86 -1.77
N THR A 110 6.74 7.14 -1.52
CA THR A 110 6.23 8.23 -2.38
C THR A 110 6.68 8.06 -3.83
N GLY A 111 5.87 8.50 -4.78
CA GLY A 111 6.18 8.44 -6.21
C GLY A 111 6.05 7.06 -6.88
N VAL A 112 5.82 5.98 -6.13
CA VAL A 112 5.60 4.64 -6.70
C VAL A 112 4.36 4.66 -7.61
N LYS A 113 4.44 3.99 -8.75
CA LYS A 113 3.34 3.84 -9.71
C LYS A 113 3.06 2.37 -9.95
N ILE A 114 1.82 1.94 -9.71
CA ILE A 114 1.36 0.58 -9.93
C ILE A 114 0.18 0.61 -10.88
N LEU A 115 0.29 -0.09 -12.00
CA LEU A 115 -0.78 -0.30 -12.96
C LEU A 115 -1.04 -1.80 -13.06
N ILE A 116 -2.28 -2.22 -12.81
CA ILE A 116 -2.71 -3.60 -12.95
C ILE A 116 -3.87 -3.63 -13.93
N ARG A 117 -3.70 -4.36 -15.02
CA ARG A 117 -4.70 -4.48 -16.09
C ARG A 117 -5.86 -5.38 -15.65
N GLU A 118 -6.96 -5.25 -16.36
CA GLU A 118 -8.11 -6.12 -16.21
C GLU A 118 -7.72 -7.59 -16.43
N GLY A 119 -8.21 -8.47 -15.55
CA GLY A 119 -7.86 -9.90 -15.54
C GLY A 119 -6.47 -10.22 -14.99
N ALA A 120 -5.58 -9.23 -14.77
CA ALA A 120 -4.25 -9.47 -14.24
C ALA A 120 -4.26 -9.70 -12.71
N VAL A 121 -3.25 -10.45 -12.24
CA VAL A 121 -3.05 -10.73 -10.81
C VAL A 121 -1.67 -10.24 -10.39
N PHE A 122 -1.64 -9.34 -9.43
CA PHE A 122 -0.43 -8.83 -8.79
C PHE A 122 -0.38 -9.33 -7.34
N SER A 123 0.51 -10.26 -7.04
CA SER A 123 0.65 -10.89 -5.72
C SER A 123 1.91 -10.38 -5.03
N VAL A 124 1.79 -9.97 -3.78
CA VAL A 124 2.92 -9.63 -2.91
C VAL A 124 2.87 -10.48 -1.65
N ALA A 125 4.00 -11.11 -1.31
CA ALA A 125 4.14 -11.91 -0.09
C ALA A 125 4.41 -11.00 1.13
N ASP A 126 5.08 -11.50 2.17
CA ASP A 126 5.35 -10.70 3.38
C ASP A 126 6.62 -9.83 3.24
N LYS A 127 6.60 -8.67 3.89
CA LYS A 127 7.70 -7.69 3.98
C LYS A 127 8.22 -7.19 2.64
N VAL A 128 7.29 -6.91 1.72
CA VAL A 128 7.61 -6.33 0.41
C VAL A 128 7.66 -4.81 0.51
N LYS A 129 8.74 -4.20 -0.02
CA LYS A 129 8.91 -2.75 -0.07
C LYS A 129 9.33 -2.27 -1.46
N PHE A 130 8.58 -1.32 -1.99
CA PHE A 130 8.91 -0.60 -3.22
C PHE A 130 9.45 0.79 -2.89
N GLY A 131 10.66 1.06 -3.39
CA GLY A 131 11.36 2.31 -3.23
C GLY A 131 10.75 3.45 -4.06
N HIS A 132 11.21 4.66 -3.78
CA HIS A 132 10.74 5.90 -4.37
C HIS A 132 10.79 5.88 -5.92
N LEU A 133 9.75 6.45 -6.56
CA LEU A 133 9.60 6.57 -8.03
C LEU A 133 9.61 5.24 -8.81
N SER A 134 9.59 4.10 -8.15
CA SER A 134 9.57 2.80 -8.83
C SER A 134 8.23 2.54 -9.51
N LYS A 135 8.24 1.71 -10.54
CA LYS A 135 7.08 1.41 -11.38
C LYS A 135 6.83 -0.09 -11.45
N VAL A 136 5.56 -0.46 -11.37
CA VAL A 136 5.09 -1.84 -11.61
C VAL A 136 3.96 -1.79 -12.62
N VAL A 137 4.07 -2.57 -13.68
CA VAL A 137 3.00 -2.72 -14.69
C VAL A 137 2.72 -4.20 -14.88
N CYS A 138 1.55 -4.62 -14.42
CA CYS A 138 1.09 -6.00 -14.48
C CYS A 138 -0.01 -6.15 -15.54
N HIS A 139 0.30 -6.84 -16.61
CA HIS A 139 -0.64 -7.15 -17.69
C HIS A 139 -1.26 -8.54 -17.57
N LYS A 140 -0.54 -9.50 -16.99
CA LYS A 140 -1.01 -10.88 -16.78
C LYS A 140 -0.81 -11.32 -15.35
N LYS A 141 0.45 -11.51 -14.92
CA LYS A 141 0.76 -11.98 -13.58
C LYS A 141 2.16 -11.56 -13.14
N ILE A 142 2.24 -10.87 -12.01
CA ILE A 142 3.50 -10.60 -11.30
C ILE A 142 3.35 -11.14 -9.88
N SER A 143 4.33 -11.93 -9.43
CA SER A 143 4.38 -12.46 -8.06
C SER A 143 5.69 -12.06 -7.40
N ILE A 144 5.60 -11.38 -6.27
CA ILE A 144 6.74 -10.91 -5.48
C ILE A 144 6.85 -11.74 -4.20
N GLY A 145 8.01 -12.34 -3.98
CA GLY A 145 8.30 -13.18 -2.82
C GLY A 145 8.49 -12.40 -1.51
N ASN A 146 8.77 -13.14 -0.42
CA ASN A 146 9.01 -12.58 0.89
C ASN A 146 10.30 -11.74 0.94
N ASP A 147 10.33 -10.76 1.87
CA ASP A 147 11.49 -9.91 2.16
C ASP A 147 12.07 -9.15 0.95
N PHE A 148 11.25 -8.97 -0.09
CA PHE A 148 11.67 -8.26 -1.31
C PHE A 148 11.74 -6.76 -1.08
N ARG A 149 12.87 -6.17 -1.50
CA ARG A 149 13.09 -4.72 -1.44
C ARG A 149 13.55 -4.20 -2.79
N MET A 150 12.71 -3.42 -3.43
CA MET A 150 13.03 -2.69 -4.65
C MET A 150 13.60 -1.32 -4.28
N SER A 151 14.73 -0.95 -4.86
CA SER A 151 15.36 0.36 -4.65
C SER A 151 14.56 1.45 -5.40
N TRP A 152 15.15 2.62 -5.56
CA TRP A 152 14.53 3.77 -6.21
C TRP A 152 14.52 3.61 -7.72
N GLU A 153 13.52 4.19 -8.39
CA GLU A 153 13.40 4.26 -9.86
C GLU A 153 13.45 2.91 -10.59
N CYS A 154 13.34 1.80 -9.86
CA CYS A 154 13.30 0.47 -10.46
C CYS A 154 11.97 0.21 -11.17
N GLN A 155 11.98 -0.73 -12.12
CA GLN A 155 10.81 -1.06 -12.91
C GLN A 155 10.60 -2.58 -12.96
N ILE A 156 9.36 -3.02 -12.82
CA ILE A 156 8.94 -4.42 -12.99
C ILE A 156 7.75 -4.44 -13.94
N PHE A 157 7.91 -5.08 -15.07
CA PHE A 157 6.87 -5.23 -16.09
C PHE A 157 6.79 -6.68 -16.54
N ASP A 158 5.57 -7.17 -16.81
CA ASP A 158 5.31 -8.44 -17.47
C ASP A 158 4.81 -8.24 -18.92
N THR A 159 5.16 -7.11 -19.53
CA THR A 159 4.82 -6.72 -20.88
C THR A 159 5.93 -5.85 -21.47
N ASP A 160 6.12 -5.94 -22.77
CA ASP A 160 6.99 -5.07 -23.56
C ASP A 160 6.23 -3.89 -24.19
N PHE A 161 4.90 -3.83 -24.03
CA PHE A 161 3.98 -2.85 -24.63
C PHE A 161 3.92 -2.89 -26.16
N HIS A 162 4.59 -3.82 -26.83
CA HIS A 162 4.62 -3.94 -28.29
C HIS A 162 4.04 -5.26 -28.75
N PHE A 163 3.38 -5.25 -29.90
CA PHE A 163 2.99 -6.46 -30.62
C PHE A 163 4.07 -6.76 -31.65
N VAL A 164 4.66 -7.94 -31.59
CA VAL A 164 5.50 -8.46 -32.65
C VAL A 164 4.59 -9.12 -33.66
N TYR A 165 4.48 -8.54 -34.85
CA TYR A 165 3.79 -9.15 -35.98
C TYR A 165 4.85 -9.94 -36.77
N ASN A 166 4.64 -11.26 -36.89
CA ASN A 166 5.40 -12.13 -37.81
C ASN A 166 4.74 -12.12 -39.18
#